data_a00e070240f2c23830261af31334a4a9
#
_entry.id   a00e070240f2c23830261af31334a4a9
#
_cell.length_a   1.000
_cell.length_b   1.000
_cell.length_c   1.000
_cell.angle_alpha   90.00
_cell.angle_beta   90.00
_cell.angle_gamma   90.00
#
_symmetry.space_group_name_H-M   'P 1'
#
loop_
_entity.id
_entity.type
_entity.pdbx_description
1 polymer ?
#
loop_
_entity_poly.entity_id
_entity_poly.type
_entity_poly.pdbx_seq_one_letter_code
_entity_poly.pdbx_strand_id
1 'polypeptide(L)'
;ALGRDATFELIRGLGRWRQAAGYDVATRQRGHFQIGPLRVRNLDAFGVAWRSWQATGDTTSLRVTPRLWALSLPKGGRASGASGDATPQRIGNAGTDDVLVREHRHGDGMRRVHWKMSAKRGELMVRLEEQPWDPAMTIIVDTRVAAHIGSGPESTLEWVLSLGASLATELLRDRLRVSLLGADGVIFRPINGESTGAAARLLATVTDVEP
;
A
#
# COMPACT_ATOMS: atom_id res chain seq x y z
N ALA A 1 17.39 4.11 -17.22
CA ALA A 1 17.72 5.54 -17.31
C ALA A 1 16.46 6.36 -17.09
N LEU A 2 16.50 7.27 -16.14
CA LEU A 2 15.46 8.26 -15.90
C LEU A 2 15.49 9.29 -17.02
N GLY A 3 14.61 9.20 -17.98
CA GLY A 3 14.27 10.25 -18.92
C GLY A 3 15.43 10.86 -19.72
N ARG A 4 15.08 11.86 -20.52
CA ARG A 4 16.02 12.69 -21.27
C ARG A 4 16.52 13.82 -20.38
N ASP A 5 17.75 14.28 -20.65
CA ASP A 5 18.28 15.51 -20.07
C ASP A 5 17.31 16.67 -20.34
N ALA A 6 16.89 17.36 -19.27
CA ALA A 6 16.11 18.57 -19.42
C ALA A 6 17.04 19.78 -19.55
N THR A 7 16.81 20.62 -20.55
CA THR A 7 17.62 21.83 -20.79
C THR A 7 16.72 23.04 -20.58
N PHE A 8 17.20 24.01 -19.80
CA PHE A 8 16.51 25.25 -19.50
C PHE A 8 17.39 26.42 -19.85
N GLU A 9 16.84 27.43 -20.49
CA GLU A 9 17.53 28.69 -20.71
C GLU A 9 17.43 29.56 -19.45
N LEU A 10 18.59 30.08 -19.00
CA LEU A 10 18.68 31.00 -17.89
C LEU A 10 18.76 32.42 -18.45
N ILE A 11 17.75 33.22 -18.20
CA ILE A 11 17.73 34.63 -18.58
C ILE A 11 18.31 35.47 -17.43
N ARG A 12 19.30 36.29 -17.73
CA ARG A 12 19.93 37.19 -16.76
C ARG A 12 18.97 38.32 -16.40
N GLY A 13 18.48 38.33 -15.15
CA GLY A 13 17.79 39.46 -14.56
C GLY A 13 18.75 40.47 -13.91
N LEU A 14 18.27 41.67 -13.61
CA LEU A 14 18.99 42.66 -12.80
C LEU A 14 19.08 42.13 -11.34
N GLY A 15 20.22 41.59 -10.96
CA GLY A 15 20.47 41.11 -9.61
C GLY A 15 20.99 39.67 -9.53
N ARG A 16 20.68 38.97 -8.42
CA ARG A 16 21.11 37.59 -8.19
C ARG A 16 20.38 36.64 -9.17
N TRP A 17 21.14 35.76 -9.81
CA TRP A 17 20.60 34.71 -10.65
C TRP A 17 19.82 33.71 -9.81
N ARG A 18 18.50 33.77 -9.89
CA ARG A 18 17.61 32.79 -9.29
C ARG A 18 16.53 32.45 -10.31
N GLN A 19 16.54 31.23 -10.76
CA GLN A 19 15.50 30.72 -11.64
C GLN A 19 15.06 29.36 -11.13
N ALA A 20 13.76 29.19 -10.94
CA ALA A 20 13.17 27.89 -10.69
C ALA A 20 12.74 27.29 -12.03
N ALA A 21 13.16 26.08 -12.30
CA ALA A 21 12.73 25.31 -13.46
C ALA A 21 12.12 23.99 -12.98
N GLY A 22 10.94 23.66 -13.52
CA GLY A 22 10.26 22.40 -13.27
C GLY A 22 10.24 21.58 -14.55
N TYR A 23 10.39 20.27 -14.42
CA TYR A 23 10.30 19.33 -15.53
C TYR A 23 9.73 18.01 -15.08
N ASP A 24 9.06 17.31 -15.98
CA ASP A 24 8.50 16.00 -15.73
C ASP A 24 9.52 14.92 -16.02
N VAL A 25 9.70 14.01 -15.08
CA VAL A 25 10.57 12.85 -15.23
C VAL A 25 9.69 11.63 -15.48
N ALA A 26 9.77 11.08 -16.70
CA ALA A 26 9.08 9.84 -17.03
C ALA A 26 9.81 8.66 -16.37
N THR A 27 9.20 8.12 -15.34
CA THR A 27 9.71 6.93 -14.64
C THR A 27 9.07 5.67 -15.24
N ARG A 28 9.89 4.71 -15.65
CA ARG A 28 9.40 3.45 -16.24
C ARG A 28 9.67 2.23 -15.37
N GLN A 29 10.61 2.35 -14.43
CA GLN A 29 11.05 1.26 -13.57
C GLN A 29 11.05 1.74 -12.12
N ARG A 30 10.62 0.90 -11.19
CA ARG A 30 10.76 1.18 -9.76
C ARG A 30 12.22 1.16 -9.35
N GLY A 31 12.52 1.76 -8.22
CA GLY A 31 13.86 1.73 -7.65
C GLY A 31 14.30 3.07 -7.10
N HIS A 32 15.57 3.13 -6.73
CA HIS A 32 16.22 4.32 -6.23
C HIS A 32 17.06 4.96 -7.32
N PHE A 33 16.79 6.21 -7.58
CA PHE A 33 17.50 6.99 -8.60
C PHE A 33 18.09 8.24 -7.97
N GLN A 34 19.13 8.74 -8.57
CA GLN A 34 19.72 10.02 -8.20
C GLN A 34 19.53 11.02 -9.34
N ILE A 35 19.04 12.20 -9.00
CA ILE A 35 18.90 13.33 -9.91
C ILE A 35 20.01 14.32 -9.59
N GLY A 36 20.80 14.70 -10.60
CA GLY A 36 21.93 15.59 -10.47
C GLY A 36 23.27 14.90 -10.72
N PRO A 37 24.40 15.60 -10.56
CA PRO A 37 24.48 17.03 -10.32
C PRO A 37 24.07 17.88 -11.54
N LEU A 38 23.65 19.13 -11.29
CA LEU A 38 23.29 20.07 -12.36
C LEU A 38 24.51 20.41 -13.22
N ARG A 39 24.35 20.34 -14.53
CA ARG A 39 25.35 20.87 -15.48
C ARG A 39 24.93 22.23 -15.97
N VAL A 40 25.79 23.19 -15.85
CA VAL A 40 25.57 24.53 -16.36
C VAL A 40 26.43 24.73 -17.60
N ARG A 41 25.82 25.20 -18.69
CA ARG A 41 26.51 25.60 -19.92
C ARG A 41 26.33 27.09 -20.12
N ASN A 42 27.38 27.83 -20.17
CA ASN A 42 27.37 29.24 -20.51
C ASN A 42 27.86 29.41 -21.96
N LEU A 43 27.08 30.12 -22.75
CA LEU A 43 27.40 30.48 -24.12
C LEU A 43 27.93 31.92 -24.10
N ASP A 44 28.95 32.21 -24.87
CA ASP A 44 29.45 33.57 -25.01
C ASP A 44 28.41 34.47 -25.73
N ALA A 45 28.62 35.78 -25.69
CA ALA A 45 27.71 36.75 -26.27
C ALA A 45 27.53 36.62 -27.80
N PHE A 46 28.47 35.99 -28.46
CA PHE A 46 28.48 35.79 -29.93
C PHE A 46 28.01 34.39 -30.34
N GLY A 47 27.77 33.51 -29.36
CA GLY A 47 27.36 32.12 -29.63
C GLY A 47 28.46 31.24 -30.25
N VAL A 48 29.70 31.67 -30.20
CA VAL A 48 30.82 30.97 -30.85
C VAL A 48 31.55 30.01 -29.92
N ALA A 49 31.57 30.33 -28.62
CA ALA A 49 32.25 29.53 -27.62
C ALA A 49 31.36 29.23 -26.44
N TRP A 50 31.53 28.07 -25.84
CA TRP A 50 30.81 27.69 -24.67
C TRP A 50 31.73 27.10 -23.60
N ARG A 51 31.36 27.32 -22.33
CA ARG A 51 32.00 26.75 -21.17
C ARG A 51 30.96 25.98 -20.36
N SER A 52 31.29 24.74 -20.01
CA SER A 52 30.44 23.96 -19.14
C SER A 52 31.14 23.60 -17.85
N TRP A 53 30.40 23.55 -16.77
CA TRP A 53 30.87 23.07 -15.47
C TRP A 53 29.71 22.36 -14.75
N GLN A 54 30.05 21.49 -13.82
CA GLN A 54 29.09 20.96 -12.89
C GLN A 54 28.85 21.99 -11.79
N ALA A 55 27.60 22.30 -11.51
CA ALA A 55 27.29 23.11 -10.35
C ALA A 55 27.66 22.31 -9.09
N THR A 56 28.21 23.01 -8.12
CA THR A 56 28.44 22.48 -6.79
C THR A 56 27.05 22.36 -6.11
N GLY A 57 26.39 21.25 -6.32
CA GLY A 57 25.07 21.02 -5.75
C GLY A 57 24.91 19.55 -5.40
N ASP A 58 24.06 19.31 -4.42
CA ASP A 58 23.75 17.96 -3.98
C ASP A 58 22.93 17.22 -5.03
N THR A 59 23.18 15.94 -5.14
CA THR A 59 22.28 15.02 -5.84
C THR A 59 21.06 14.78 -4.96
N THR A 60 19.88 14.75 -5.56
CA THR A 60 18.64 14.42 -4.86
C THR A 60 18.26 12.99 -5.17
N SER A 61 17.98 12.22 -4.13
CA SER A 61 17.47 10.86 -4.28
C SER A 61 15.98 10.88 -4.65
N LEU A 62 15.63 10.12 -5.67
CA LEU A 62 14.25 9.88 -6.09
C LEU A 62 13.94 8.41 -5.92
N ARG A 63 12.91 8.10 -5.13
CA ARG A 63 12.34 6.76 -5.04
C ARG A 63 11.16 6.65 -5.98
N VAL A 64 11.22 5.70 -6.90
CA VAL A 64 10.15 5.39 -7.83
C VAL A 64 9.44 4.13 -7.36
N THR A 65 8.18 4.27 -7.00
CA THR A 65 7.35 3.15 -6.55
C THR A 65 6.87 2.30 -7.73
N PRO A 66 6.44 1.04 -7.48
CA PRO A 66 5.79 0.23 -8.51
C PRO A 66 4.59 0.95 -9.11
N ARG A 67 4.27 0.62 -10.34
CA ARG A 67 3.05 1.10 -10.99
C ARG A 67 1.82 0.58 -10.26
N LEU A 68 0.88 1.47 -9.94
CA LEU A 68 -0.38 1.09 -9.33
C LEU A 68 -1.50 1.10 -10.38
N TRP A 69 -2.33 0.06 -10.34
CA TRP A 69 -3.56 -0.03 -11.11
C TRP A 69 -4.77 0.20 -10.22
N ALA A 70 -5.76 0.90 -10.73
CA ALA A 70 -7.05 1.00 -10.07
C ALA A 70 -7.76 -0.35 -10.18
N LEU A 71 -7.92 -1.05 -9.07
CA LEU A 71 -8.60 -2.34 -8.99
C LEU A 71 -10.00 -2.13 -8.43
N SER A 72 -11.00 -2.67 -9.13
CA SER A 72 -12.36 -2.78 -8.59
C SER A 72 -12.50 -4.12 -7.89
N LEU A 73 -12.34 -4.12 -6.58
CA LEU A 73 -12.63 -5.31 -5.80
C LEU A 73 -14.15 -5.47 -5.64
N PRO A 74 -14.70 -6.68 -5.78
CA PRO A 74 -16.12 -6.90 -5.57
C PRO A 74 -16.47 -6.56 -4.11
N LYS A 75 -17.32 -5.55 -3.92
CA LYS A 75 -17.74 -5.07 -2.60
C LYS A 75 -18.54 -6.11 -1.77
N GLY A 76 -18.85 -7.27 -2.35
CA GLY A 76 -19.52 -8.39 -1.68
C GLY A 76 -18.58 -9.40 -1.00
N GLY A 77 -17.28 -9.24 -1.19
CA GLY A 77 -16.26 -10.09 -0.57
C GLY A 77 -15.80 -9.62 0.81
N ARG A 78 -16.66 -8.93 1.59
CA ARG A 78 -16.52 -8.99 3.03
C ARG A 78 -16.52 -10.47 3.35
N ALA A 79 -15.34 -10.99 3.66
CA ALA A 79 -15.13 -12.38 3.95
C ALA A 79 -16.22 -12.85 4.92
N SER A 80 -17.30 -13.31 4.33
CA SER A 80 -18.16 -14.27 4.97
C SER A 80 -17.22 -15.44 5.18
N GLY A 81 -16.55 -15.43 6.33
CA GLY A 81 -15.63 -16.48 6.70
C GLY A 81 -16.34 -17.77 6.41
N ALA A 82 -15.74 -18.57 5.56
CA ALA A 82 -16.12 -19.94 5.35
C ALA A 82 -15.88 -20.73 6.64
N SER A 83 -16.69 -20.45 7.62
CA SER A 83 -17.01 -21.29 8.75
C SER A 83 -18.51 -21.46 8.67
N GLY A 84 -18.89 -22.62 8.16
CA GLY A 84 -20.27 -23.00 8.06
C GLY A 84 -21.03 -22.69 9.34
N ASP A 85 -22.31 -22.41 9.12
CA ASP A 85 -23.37 -22.32 10.09
C ASP A 85 -23.39 -21.11 11.04
N ALA A 86 -24.49 -20.42 10.84
CA ALA A 86 -25.08 -19.35 11.64
C ALA A 86 -24.69 -17.94 11.23
N THR A 87 -25.42 -17.41 10.27
CA THR A 87 -25.64 -15.96 10.13
C THR A 87 -26.08 -15.41 11.48
N PRO A 88 -25.29 -14.57 12.15
CA PRO A 88 -25.78 -13.89 13.35
C PRO A 88 -26.90 -12.96 12.93
N GLN A 89 -28.11 -13.31 13.26
CA GLN A 89 -29.26 -12.47 13.02
C GLN A 89 -29.17 -11.31 14.02
N ARG A 90 -28.84 -10.11 13.55
CA ARG A 90 -29.01 -8.89 14.33
C ARG A 90 -30.48 -8.69 14.59
N ILE A 91 -30.94 -9.05 15.77
CA ILE A 91 -32.25 -8.72 16.27
C ILE A 91 -32.05 -7.70 17.39
N GLY A 92 -32.19 -6.41 17.05
CA GLY A 92 -32.17 -5.37 18.06
C GLY A 92 -32.21 -3.99 17.44
N ASN A 93 -33.17 -3.17 17.84
CA ASN A 93 -33.17 -1.74 17.62
C ASN A 93 -32.01 -1.11 18.41
N ALA A 94 -31.35 -0.09 17.82
CA ALA A 94 -30.24 0.64 18.40
C ALA A 94 -30.57 1.13 19.84
N GLY A 95 -30.04 0.41 20.80
CA GLY A 95 -30.09 0.76 22.22
C GLY A 95 -28.89 0.13 22.91
N THR A 96 -28.43 0.74 23.97
CA THR A 96 -27.22 0.46 24.75
C THR A 96 -27.05 -0.97 25.31
N ASP A 97 -27.91 -1.92 24.89
CA ASP A 97 -27.94 -3.31 25.35
C ASP A 97 -27.84 -4.33 24.18
N ASP A 98 -27.22 -3.99 23.05
CA ASP A 98 -27.01 -4.89 21.89
C ASP A 98 -25.96 -5.97 22.21
N VAL A 99 -26.37 -6.90 23.06
CA VAL A 99 -25.60 -8.13 23.28
C VAL A 99 -26.17 -9.19 22.35
N LEU A 100 -25.36 -9.66 21.38
CA LEU A 100 -25.72 -10.82 20.56
C LEU A 100 -25.89 -12.03 21.48
N VAL A 101 -27.07 -12.62 21.42
CA VAL A 101 -27.42 -13.82 22.19
C VAL A 101 -27.88 -14.93 21.24
N ARG A 102 -27.50 -16.16 21.51
CA ARG A 102 -27.99 -17.36 20.83
C ARG A 102 -28.58 -18.32 21.84
N GLU A 103 -29.35 -19.29 21.37
CA GLU A 103 -29.80 -20.37 22.18
C GLU A 103 -28.67 -21.20 22.77
N HIS A 104 -28.82 -21.66 23.99
CA HIS A 104 -27.88 -22.53 24.69
C HIS A 104 -27.77 -23.88 23.98
N ARG A 105 -26.55 -24.31 23.72
CA ARG A 105 -26.25 -25.66 23.19
C ARG A 105 -25.55 -26.50 24.26
N HIS A 106 -25.70 -27.81 24.14
CA HIS A 106 -25.01 -28.74 25.02
C HIS A 106 -23.50 -28.54 24.96
N GLY A 107 -22.86 -28.22 26.09
CA GLY A 107 -21.43 -27.87 26.17
C GLY A 107 -21.18 -26.38 26.42
N ASP A 108 -22.15 -25.52 26.33
CA ASP A 108 -21.99 -24.10 26.70
C ASP A 108 -21.88 -23.93 28.21
N GLY A 109 -20.91 -23.15 28.66
CA GLY A 109 -20.72 -22.87 30.08
C GLY A 109 -21.84 -21.97 30.64
N MET A 110 -22.43 -22.34 31.75
CA MET A 110 -23.49 -21.59 32.44
C MET A 110 -23.07 -20.16 32.80
N ARG A 111 -21.79 -19.84 32.88
CA ARG A 111 -21.30 -18.49 33.12
C ARG A 111 -21.59 -17.50 31.98
N ARG A 112 -21.87 -18.00 30.77
CA ARG A 112 -22.16 -17.20 29.57
C ARG A 112 -23.68 -16.98 29.37
N VAL A 113 -24.52 -17.52 30.25
CA VAL A 113 -25.96 -17.37 30.15
C VAL A 113 -26.39 -15.92 30.42
N HIS A 114 -27.14 -15.36 29.49
CA HIS A 114 -27.70 -14.02 29.59
C HIS A 114 -29.11 -14.10 30.25
N TRP A 115 -29.14 -14.08 31.56
CA TRP A 115 -30.36 -14.35 32.35
C TRP A 115 -31.56 -13.45 32.00
N LYS A 116 -31.30 -12.15 31.74
CA LYS A 116 -32.35 -11.19 31.34
C LYS A 116 -33.05 -11.60 30.03
N MET A 117 -32.28 -12.04 29.02
CA MET A 117 -32.84 -12.48 27.75
C MET A 117 -33.47 -13.87 27.87
N SER A 118 -32.88 -14.76 28.66
CA SER A 118 -33.45 -16.08 28.93
C SER A 118 -34.82 -15.98 29.58
N ALA A 119 -34.95 -15.10 30.56
CA ALA A 119 -36.27 -14.86 31.21
C ALA A 119 -37.29 -14.25 30.24
N LYS A 120 -36.88 -13.41 29.31
CA LYS A 120 -37.75 -12.77 28.33
C LYS A 120 -38.23 -13.74 27.24
N ARG A 121 -37.38 -14.71 26.84
CA ARG A 121 -37.67 -15.67 25.78
C ARG A 121 -38.19 -17.02 26.29
N GLY A 122 -38.07 -17.30 27.59
CA GLY A 122 -38.44 -18.59 28.15
C GLY A 122 -37.45 -19.73 27.88
N GLU A 123 -36.34 -19.43 27.22
CA GLU A 123 -35.30 -20.38 26.82
C GLU A 123 -33.92 -19.89 27.26
N LEU A 124 -32.99 -20.81 27.55
CA LEU A 124 -31.65 -20.44 27.94
C LEU A 124 -30.89 -19.77 26.77
N MET A 125 -30.52 -18.51 26.96
CA MET A 125 -29.79 -17.71 25.99
C MET A 125 -28.36 -17.48 26.48
N VAL A 126 -27.40 -17.71 25.60
CA VAL A 126 -25.97 -17.53 25.88
C VAL A 126 -25.47 -16.26 25.16
N ARG A 127 -24.69 -15.48 25.90
CA ARG A 127 -24.02 -14.30 25.36
C ARG A 127 -22.98 -14.74 24.32
N LEU A 128 -23.08 -14.25 23.08
CA LEU A 128 -22.04 -14.36 22.08
C LEU A 128 -21.03 -13.24 22.36
N GLU A 129 -19.81 -13.62 22.72
CA GLU A 129 -18.70 -12.66 22.69
C GLU A 129 -18.37 -12.44 21.22
N GLU A 130 -18.71 -11.25 20.70
CA GLU A 130 -18.13 -10.82 19.44
C GLU A 130 -16.63 -10.68 19.66
N GLN A 131 -15.87 -11.63 19.16
CA GLN A 131 -14.46 -11.33 18.94
C GLN A 131 -14.42 -10.17 17.95
N PRO A 132 -13.75 -9.07 18.30
CA PRO A 132 -13.60 -7.97 17.34
C PRO A 132 -12.99 -8.57 16.08
N TRP A 133 -13.79 -8.55 15.02
CA TRP A 133 -13.36 -9.08 13.73
C TRP A 133 -12.28 -8.16 13.17
N ASP A 134 -11.06 -8.62 13.21
CA ASP A 134 -9.88 -7.97 12.64
C ASP A 134 -9.51 -8.71 11.34
N PRO A 135 -10.12 -8.33 10.22
CA PRO A 135 -9.94 -9.04 8.98
C PRO A 135 -8.51 -8.87 8.48
N ALA A 136 -7.79 -9.98 8.42
CA ALA A 136 -6.43 -10.02 7.91
C ALA A 136 -6.37 -10.76 6.56
N MET A 137 -5.54 -10.26 5.65
CA MET A 137 -5.28 -10.89 4.35
C MET A 137 -3.78 -10.99 4.11
N THR A 138 -3.36 -12.13 3.61
CA THR A 138 -1.98 -12.35 3.20
C THR A 138 -1.92 -12.52 1.69
N ILE A 139 -1.11 -11.69 1.04
CA ILE A 139 -0.80 -11.78 -0.39
C ILE A 139 0.56 -12.45 -0.50
N ILE A 140 0.63 -13.49 -1.30
CA ILE A 140 1.89 -14.20 -1.57
C ILE A 140 2.26 -13.92 -3.02
N VAL A 141 3.47 -13.40 -3.23
CA VAL A 141 4.05 -13.16 -4.55
C VAL A 141 5.30 -14.02 -4.72
N ASP A 142 5.40 -14.71 -5.83
CA ASP A 142 6.62 -15.44 -6.13
C ASP A 142 7.68 -14.46 -6.63
N THR A 143 8.77 -14.28 -5.87
CA THR A 143 9.87 -13.38 -6.21
C THR A 143 11.13 -14.13 -6.66
N ARG A 144 11.06 -15.45 -6.85
CA ARG A 144 12.21 -16.25 -7.26
C ARG A 144 12.62 -15.94 -8.70
N VAL A 145 13.90 -15.74 -8.93
CA VAL A 145 14.46 -15.45 -10.27
C VAL A 145 13.97 -16.45 -11.32
N ALA A 146 13.95 -17.75 -10.98
CA ALA A 146 13.54 -18.81 -11.89
C ALA A 146 12.05 -18.79 -12.29
N ALA A 147 11.21 -18.06 -11.54
CA ALA A 147 9.78 -17.96 -11.81
C ALA A 147 9.44 -16.83 -12.79
N HIS A 148 10.43 -15.98 -13.14
CA HIS A 148 10.20 -14.78 -13.92
C HIS A 148 10.91 -14.80 -15.26
N ILE A 149 10.30 -14.11 -16.23
CA ILE A 149 10.79 -13.97 -17.59
C ILE A 149 10.96 -12.48 -17.90
N GLY A 150 11.99 -12.18 -18.69
CA GLY A 150 12.28 -10.82 -19.10
C GLY A 150 13.16 -10.07 -18.09
N SER A 151 13.50 -8.84 -18.43
CA SER A 151 14.31 -7.95 -17.60
C SER A 151 13.82 -6.52 -17.71
N GLY A 152 14.10 -5.72 -16.67
CA GLY A 152 13.68 -4.33 -16.62
C GLY A 152 12.17 -4.15 -16.44
N PRO A 153 11.60 -3.00 -16.88
CA PRO A 153 10.24 -2.60 -16.56
C PRO A 153 9.13 -3.51 -17.14
N GLU A 154 9.47 -4.33 -18.14
CA GLU A 154 8.53 -5.25 -18.79
C GLU A 154 8.68 -6.70 -18.29
N SER A 155 9.47 -6.92 -17.23
CA SER A 155 9.63 -8.26 -16.65
C SER A 155 8.35 -8.70 -15.93
N THR A 156 8.13 -10.00 -15.87
CA THR A 156 6.99 -10.57 -15.15
C THR A 156 7.08 -10.30 -13.64
N LEU A 157 8.27 -10.14 -13.08
CA LEU A 157 8.46 -9.73 -11.69
C LEU A 157 7.88 -8.33 -11.43
N GLU A 158 8.19 -7.36 -12.28
CA GLU A 158 7.65 -5.99 -12.16
C GLU A 158 6.12 -5.99 -12.23
N TRP A 159 5.56 -6.84 -13.09
CA TRP A 159 4.12 -6.98 -13.22
C TRP A 159 3.49 -7.56 -11.94
N VAL A 160 4.04 -8.66 -11.41
CA VAL A 160 3.55 -9.31 -10.19
C VAL A 160 3.66 -8.40 -8.97
N LEU A 161 4.78 -7.70 -8.81
CA LEU A 161 4.97 -6.75 -7.72
C LEU A 161 4.02 -5.54 -7.83
N SER A 162 3.80 -5.04 -9.04
CA SER A 162 2.84 -3.97 -9.28
C SER A 162 1.40 -4.41 -8.98
N LEU A 163 1.01 -5.63 -9.37
CA LEU A 163 -0.29 -6.19 -9.05
C LEU A 163 -0.46 -6.40 -7.54
N GLY A 164 0.53 -7.01 -6.89
CA GLY A 164 0.54 -7.23 -5.44
C GLY A 164 0.44 -5.92 -4.65
N ALA A 165 1.20 -4.90 -5.05
CA ALA A 165 1.16 -3.58 -4.44
C ALA A 165 -0.20 -2.88 -4.65
N SER A 166 -0.79 -3.00 -5.84
CA SER A 166 -2.10 -2.44 -6.14
C SER A 166 -3.19 -3.08 -5.30
N LEU A 167 -3.20 -4.42 -5.23
CA LEU A 167 -4.15 -5.19 -4.44
C LEU A 167 -4.00 -4.86 -2.95
N ALA A 168 -2.77 -4.88 -2.44
CA ALA A 168 -2.49 -4.55 -1.04
C ALA A 168 -2.93 -3.13 -0.69
N THR A 169 -2.69 -2.17 -1.57
CA THR A 169 -3.09 -0.77 -1.36
C THR A 169 -4.61 -0.63 -1.28
N GLU A 170 -5.35 -1.33 -2.14
CA GLU A 170 -6.82 -1.28 -2.14
C GLU A 170 -7.39 -1.94 -0.87
N LEU A 171 -6.87 -3.09 -0.49
CA LEU A 171 -7.27 -3.77 0.74
C LEU A 171 -6.97 -2.95 2.01
N LEU A 172 -5.84 -2.23 2.04
CA LEU A 172 -5.51 -1.31 3.12
C LEU A 172 -6.49 -0.12 3.18
N ARG A 173 -6.99 0.37 2.04
CA ARG A 173 -8.04 1.38 1.98
C ARG A 173 -9.36 0.88 2.58
N ASP A 174 -9.66 -0.40 2.36
CA ASP A 174 -10.81 -1.08 2.96
C ASP A 174 -10.61 -1.46 4.44
N ARG A 175 -9.53 -0.97 5.06
CA ARG A 175 -9.15 -1.19 6.46
C ARG A 175 -8.91 -2.65 6.83
N LEU A 176 -8.50 -3.47 5.87
CA LEU A 176 -8.01 -4.82 6.15
C LEU A 176 -6.55 -4.78 6.59
N ARG A 177 -6.17 -5.71 7.46
CA ARG A 177 -4.77 -5.95 7.78
C ARG A 177 -4.13 -6.77 6.67
N VAL A 178 -3.19 -6.18 5.95
CA VAL A 178 -2.59 -6.82 4.78
C VAL A 178 -1.13 -7.14 5.06
N SER A 179 -0.73 -8.39 4.81
CA SER A 179 0.67 -8.82 4.78
C SER A 179 1.04 -9.21 3.36
N LEU A 180 2.25 -8.86 2.94
CA LEU A 180 2.82 -9.25 1.66
C LEU A 180 4.05 -10.12 1.90
N LEU A 181 4.05 -11.31 1.33
CA LEU A 181 5.13 -12.30 1.43
C LEU A 181 5.76 -12.52 0.06
N GLY A 182 7.08 -12.62 0.04
CA GLY A 182 7.87 -13.06 -1.11
C GLY A 182 8.54 -14.41 -0.84
N ALA A 183 9.42 -14.83 -1.75
CA ALA A 183 10.17 -16.08 -1.62
C ALA A 183 11.10 -16.07 -0.39
N ASP A 184 11.70 -14.92 -0.09
CA ASP A 184 12.65 -14.76 1.02
C ASP A 184 11.98 -14.38 2.35
N GLY A 185 10.66 -14.34 2.38
CA GLY A 185 9.90 -14.05 3.59
C GLY A 185 8.99 -12.83 3.48
N VAL A 186 8.91 -12.10 4.59
CA VAL A 186 7.97 -10.97 4.72
C VAL A 186 8.51 -9.73 4.00
N ILE A 187 7.84 -9.31 2.93
CA ILE A 187 8.08 -8.03 2.26
C ILE A 187 7.45 -6.90 3.07
N PHE A 188 6.20 -7.08 3.48
CA PHE A 188 5.47 -6.08 4.25
C PHE A 188 4.56 -6.73 5.28
N ARG A 189 4.52 -6.12 6.48
CA ARG A 189 3.57 -6.47 7.54
C ARG A 189 3.02 -5.19 8.18
N PRO A 190 1.70 -5.13 8.44
CA PRO A 190 1.11 -3.99 9.13
C PRO A 190 1.61 -3.90 10.57
N ILE A 191 1.79 -2.69 11.08
CA ILE A 191 2.04 -2.42 12.49
C ILE A 191 0.68 -2.23 13.16
N ASN A 192 0.50 -2.77 14.36
CA ASN A 192 -0.74 -2.62 15.10
C ASN A 192 -1.04 -1.14 15.35
N GLY A 193 -2.27 -0.73 15.02
CA GLY A 193 -2.72 0.66 15.18
C GLY A 193 -2.33 1.61 14.02
N GLU A 194 -1.62 1.15 13.00
CA GLU A 194 -1.26 1.96 11.84
C GLU A 194 -2.43 2.04 10.85
N SER A 195 -3.10 3.19 10.82
CA SER A 195 -4.12 3.47 9.81
C SER A 195 -3.62 4.44 8.73
N THR A 196 -2.69 5.32 9.09
CA THR A 196 -2.14 6.35 8.20
C THR A 196 -0.68 6.04 7.89
N GLY A 197 -0.33 5.99 6.60
CA GLY A 197 1.05 5.72 6.17
C GLY A 197 1.37 4.28 5.80
N ALA A 198 0.53 3.30 6.15
CA ALA A 198 0.75 1.89 5.81
C ALA A 198 0.94 1.66 4.30
N ALA A 199 0.14 2.33 3.46
CA ALA A 199 0.27 2.24 2.01
C ALA A 199 1.61 2.82 1.50
N ALA A 200 2.04 3.95 2.04
CA ALA A 200 3.32 4.55 1.66
C ALA A 200 4.49 3.66 2.06
N ARG A 201 4.43 3.07 3.26
CA ARG A 201 5.44 2.12 3.74
C ARG A 201 5.45 0.83 2.92
N LEU A 202 4.27 0.30 2.57
CA LEU A 202 4.14 -0.84 1.66
C LEU A 202 4.85 -0.56 0.33
N LEU A 203 4.55 0.57 -0.30
CA LEU A 203 5.15 0.95 -1.58
C LEU A 203 6.66 1.13 -1.46
N ALA A 204 7.15 1.67 -0.35
CA ALA A 204 8.56 1.79 -0.08
C ALA A 204 9.24 0.42 -0.02
N THR A 205 8.69 -0.51 0.76
CA THR A 205 9.27 -1.87 0.90
C THR A 205 9.19 -2.68 -0.40
N VAL A 206 8.10 -2.55 -1.16
CA VAL A 206 8.00 -3.23 -2.48
C VAL A 206 8.99 -2.64 -3.49
N THR A 207 9.34 -1.35 -3.36
CA THR A 207 10.37 -0.73 -4.22
C THR A 207 11.74 -1.39 -4.02
N ASP A 208 12.03 -1.86 -2.81
CA ASP A 208 13.32 -2.42 -2.42
C ASP A 208 13.44 -3.94 -2.70
N VAL A 209 12.38 -4.58 -3.20
CA VAL A 209 12.40 -6.02 -3.53
C VAL A 209 13.23 -6.25 -4.78
N GLU A 210 14.26 -7.06 -4.65
CA GLU A 210 15.06 -7.58 -5.76
C GLU A 210 14.66 -9.03 -6.07
N PRO A 211 14.89 -9.50 -7.30
CA PRO A 211 14.63 -10.89 -7.69
C PRO A 211 15.63 -11.87 -7.06
#